data_bf63e876eb3f588ae3b9210bfe4e2cc1
#
_entry.id   bf63e876eb3f588ae3b9210bfe4e2cc1
#
_cell.length_a   1.000
_cell.length_b   1.000
_cell.length_c   1.000
_cell.angle_alpha   90.00
_cell.angle_beta   90.00
_cell.angle_gamma   90.00
#
_symmetry.space_group_name_H-M   'P 1'
#
loop_
_entity.id
_entity.type
_entity.pdbx_description
1 polymer ?
#
loop_
_entity_poly.entity_id
_entity_poly.type
_entity_poly.pdbx_seq_one_letter_code
_entity_poly.pdbx_strand_id
1 'polypeptide(L)'
;MKCEKEIVDKNILEIILKISNEKVDKVSQVCERYGEGEDDVRYYDVYEVDTPSGSKILKKTSQREVCNYERYLRDSDFSVPAYYGKYEEGENIWILIENIHGNDLRDMTDAAALSAADSLAHIQNAYWMKKTDERFDIYIERINKRYNYIKDEPVIGEAYKLFLERQSTCPLTLSNGDFMEFNAISHNERVYVIDWGFGGIMPYSLDIARFIAHATIDRATFPFYMSDEQKKLFINRVYDKLETKPEFSQYIYDIKLAVLNEYVEFIEAEEDDDKWYYEHALKLAGEILSVK
;
A
#
# COMPACT_ATOMS: atom_id res chain seq x y z
N MET A 1 -9.97 -16.51 -5.12
CA MET A 1 -10.45 -16.06 -6.45
C MET A 1 -11.50 -14.98 -6.25
N LYS A 2 -11.31 -13.80 -6.86
CA LYS A 2 -12.27 -12.68 -6.77
C LYS A 2 -13.64 -13.14 -7.29
N CYS A 3 -14.68 -12.80 -6.58
CA CYS A 3 -16.08 -13.08 -6.93
C CYS A 3 -16.94 -11.84 -6.65
N GLU A 4 -18.12 -11.81 -7.23
CA GLU A 4 -19.09 -10.75 -7.06
C GLU A 4 -20.47 -11.35 -6.84
N LYS A 5 -21.24 -10.73 -5.95
CA LYS A 5 -22.64 -11.10 -5.70
C LYS A 5 -23.52 -9.88 -5.92
N GLU A 6 -24.41 -9.96 -6.91
CA GLU A 6 -25.41 -8.92 -7.10
C GLU A 6 -26.31 -8.79 -5.86
N ILE A 7 -26.51 -7.57 -5.42
CA ILE A 7 -27.32 -7.27 -4.22
C ILE A 7 -28.35 -6.18 -4.54
N VAL A 8 -29.47 -6.23 -3.78
CA VAL A 8 -30.49 -5.19 -3.75
C VAL A 8 -30.65 -4.75 -2.28
N ASP A 9 -29.64 -4.08 -1.75
CA ASP A 9 -29.68 -3.51 -0.40
C ASP A 9 -30.09 -2.04 -0.47
N LYS A 10 -31.24 -1.73 0.15
CA LYS A 10 -31.78 -0.36 0.14
C LYS A 10 -30.87 0.64 0.81
N ASN A 11 -30.17 0.25 1.88
CA ASN A 11 -29.25 1.15 2.60
C ASN A 11 -28.06 1.51 1.71
N ILE A 12 -27.48 0.53 1.02
CA ILE A 12 -26.38 0.76 0.09
C ILE A 12 -26.81 1.67 -1.07
N LEU A 13 -27.99 1.43 -1.63
CA LEU A 13 -28.53 2.29 -2.69
C LEU A 13 -28.76 3.73 -2.21
N GLU A 14 -29.27 3.93 -0.99
CA GLU A 14 -29.44 5.25 -0.39
C GLU A 14 -28.10 5.97 -0.17
N ILE A 15 -27.06 5.26 0.30
CA ILE A 15 -25.72 5.80 0.49
C ILE A 15 -25.17 6.30 -0.85
N ILE A 16 -25.23 5.47 -1.89
CA ILE A 16 -24.74 5.81 -3.22
C ILE A 16 -25.48 7.05 -3.73
N LEU A 17 -26.80 7.09 -3.63
CA LEU A 17 -27.62 8.22 -4.06
C LEU A 17 -27.27 9.52 -3.33
N LYS A 18 -27.01 9.44 -2.02
CA LYS A 18 -26.60 10.60 -1.20
C LYS A 18 -25.25 11.17 -1.60
N ILE A 19 -24.32 10.31 -2.07
CA ILE A 19 -22.98 10.75 -2.51
C ILE A 19 -23.02 11.30 -3.95
N SER A 20 -23.57 10.54 -4.90
CA SER A 20 -23.46 10.82 -6.34
C SER A 20 -24.64 11.57 -6.92
N ASN A 21 -25.81 11.50 -6.27
CA ASN A 21 -27.09 11.97 -6.81
C ASN A 21 -27.43 11.35 -8.21
N GLU A 22 -26.91 10.14 -8.48
CA GLU A 22 -27.10 9.43 -9.73
C GLU A 22 -28.01 8.21 -9.54
N LYS A 23 -28.71 7.82 -10.63
CA LYS A 23 -29.43 6.57 -10.67
C LYS A 23 -28.42 5.41 -10.67
N VAL A 24 -28.70 4.40 -9.86
CA VAL A 24 -27.93 3.15 -9.84
C VAL A 24 -28.60 2.14 -10.76
N ASP A 25 -27.83 1.56 -11.67
CA ASP A 25 -28.31 0.52 -12.58
C ASP A 25 -28.06 -0.89 -12.00
N LYS A 26 -26.90 -1.10 -11.36
CA LYS A 26 -26.54 -2.36 -10.73
C LYS A 26 -25.60 -2.15 -9.54
N VAL A 27 -25.69 -3.01 -8.53
CA VAL A 27 -24.72 -3.09 -7.41
C VAL A 27 -24.33 -4.54 -7.20
N SER A 28 -23.01 -4.78 -7.08
CA SER A 28 -22.45 -6.08 -6.76
C SER A 28 -21.49 -5.97 -5.59
N GLN A 29 -21.67 -6.82 -4.57
CA GLN A 29 -20.72 -6.89 -3.44
C GLN A 29 -19.47 -7.66 -3.83
N VAL A 30 -18.31 -7.12 -3.56
CA VAL A 30 -17.02 -7.77 -3.80
C VAL A 30 -16.81 -8.88 -2.78
N CYS A 31 -16.41 -10.04 -3.25
CA CYS A 31 -16.08 -11.18 -2.42
C CYS A 31 -14.81 -11.88 -2.90
N GLU A 32 -14.20 -12.65 -2.03
CA GLU A 32 -13.08 -13.50 -2.34
C GLU A 32 -13.36 -14.94 -1.90
N ARG A 33 -13.16 -15.88 -2.84
CA ARG A 33 -13.28 -17.31 -2.59
C ARG A 33 -11.89 -17.91 -2.41
N TYR A 34 -11.64 -18.56 -1.29
CA TYR A 34 -10.36 -19.19 -0.93
C TYR A 34 -10.42 -20.72 -0.80
N GLY A 35 -11.62 -21.34 -0.96
CA GLY A 35 -11.83 -22.79 -0.96
C GLY A 35 -13.03 -23.21 -1.79
N GLU A 36 -13.36 -24.50 -1.74
CA GLU A 36 -14.48 -25.09 -2.49
C GLU A 36 -15.80 -25.11 -1.70
N GLY A 37 -15.76 -24.88 -0.38
CA GLY A 37 -16.93 -24.84 0.51
C GLY A 37 -17.78 -23.58 0.31
N GLU A 38 -19.06 -23.67 0.70
CA GLU A 38 -19.96 -22.51 0.70
C GLU A 38 -19.49 -21.42 1.69
N ASP A 39 -18.87 -21.83 2.79
CA ASP A 39 -18.33 -20.95 3.84
C ASP A 39 -16.94 -20.36 3.49
N ASP A 40 -16.32 -20.84 2.40
CA ASP A 40 -15.01 -20.39 1.95
C ASP A 40 -15.07 -19.08 1.11
N VAL A 41 -16.04 -18.22 1.40
CA VAL A 41 -16.23 -16.93 0.74
C VAL A 41 -16.19 -15.81 1.78
N ARG A 42 -15.23 -14.90 1.63
CA ARG A 42 -15.15 -13.66 2.40
C ARG A 42 -15.81 -12.53 1.63
N TYR A 43 -16.79 -11.87 2.22
CA TYR A 43 -17.43 -10.67 1.70
C TYR A 43 -16.77 -9.44 2.30
N TYR A 44 -16.56 -8.43 1.45
CA TYR A 44 -16.01 -7.15 1.86
C TYR A 44 -17.10 -6.07 1.87
N ASP A 45 -16.95 -5.05 2.71
CA ASP A 45 -17.79 -3.85 2.65
C ASP A 45 -17.32 -2.94 1.46
N VAL A 46 -17.22 -3.55 0.29
CA VAL A 46 -16.82 -2.97 -1.00
C VAL A 46 -17.82 -3.40 -2.06
N TYR A 47 -18.34 -2.45 -2.81
CA TYR A 47 -19.39 -2.68 -3.79
C TYR A 47 -19.02 -2.05 -5.13
N GLU A 48 -19.11 -2.83 -6.21
CA GLU A 48 -19.12 -2.30 -7.56
C GLU A 48 -20.49 -1.73 -7.89
N VAL A 49 -20.51 -0.52 -8.42
CA VAL A 49 -21.71 0.27 -8.67
C VAL A 49 -21.73 0.72 -10.10
N ASP A 50 -22.65 0.23 -10.89
CA ASP A 50 -22.86 0.70 -12.26
C ASP A 50 -23.87 1.85 -12.27
N THR A 51 -23.46 2.96 -12.88
CA THR A 51 -24.27 4.16 -13.07
C THR A 51 -24.21 4.63 -14.53
N PRO A 52 -25.12 5.50 -14.99
CA PRO A 52 -25.05 6.04 -16.34
C PRO A 52 -23.75 6.79 -16.67
N SER A 53 -23.05 7.31 -15.66
CA SER A 53 -21.76 8.00 -15.84
C SER A 53 -20.54 7.07 -15.78
N GLY A 54 -20.73 5.79 -15.53
CA GLY A 54 -19.67 4.78 -15.47
C GLY A 54 -19.70 3.93 -14.22
N SER A 55 -18.75 3.00 -14.11
CA SER A 55 -18.62 2.10 -12.97
C SER A 55 -17.80 2.76 -11.85
N LYS A 56 -18.24 2.55 -10.62
CA LYS A 56 -17.67 3.12 -9.41
C LYS A 56 -17.48 2.04 -8.34
N ILE A 57 -16.69 2.35 -7.32
CA ILE A 57 -16.56 1.53 -6.09
C ILE A 57 -17.11 2.33 -4.93
N LEU A 58 -18.11 1.78 -4.25
CA LEU A 58 -18.50 2.21 -2.91
C LEU A 58 -17.74 1.35 -1.90
N LYS A 59 -16.99 1.97 -1.00
CA LYS A 59 -16.15 1.28 -0.01
C LYS A 59 -16.40 1.86 1.38
N LYS A 60 -16.65 0.98 2.37
CA LYS A 60 -16.58 1.36 3.78
C LYS A 60 -15.11 1.56 4.16
N THR A 61 -14.83 2.66 4.85
CA THR A 61 -13.45 3.07 5.06
C THR A 61 -13.22 3.76 6.41
N SER A 62 -11.99 4.20 6.64
CA SER A 62 -11.55 4.98 7.78
C SER A 62 -11.53 6.47 7.48
N GLN A 63 -11.59 7.30 8.53
CA GLN A 63 -11.38 8.74 8.42
C GLN A 63 -10.03 9.09 7.77
N ARG A 64 -9.01 8.24 7.92
CA ARG A 64 -7.69 8.44 7.32
C ARG A 64 -7.75 8.36 5.79
N GLU A 65 -8.40 7.36 5.22
CA GLU A 65 -8.52 7.24 3.76
C GLU A 65 -9.27 8.45 3.18
N VAL A 66 -10.34 8.87 3.85
CA VAL A 66 -11.07 10.10 3.48
C VAL A 66 -10.13 11.31 3.48
N CYS A 67 -9.37 11.50 4.55
CA CYS A 67 -8.41 12.60 4.64
C CYS A 67 -7.35 12.56 3.52
N ASN A 68 -6.86 11.37 3.17
CA ASN A 68 -5.90 11.23 2.08
C ASN A 68 -6.50 11.63 0.74
N TYR A 69 -7.72 11.18 0.43
CA TYR A 69 -8.41 11.62 -0.78
C TYR A 69 -8.66 13.13 -0.79
N GLU A 70 -9.24 13.69 0.27
CA GLU A 70 -9.65 15.11 0.32
C GLU A 70 -8.46 16.08 0.32
N ARG A 71 -7.30 15.68 0.91
CA ARG A 71 -6.14 16.56 1.04
C ARG A 71 -5.11 16.42 -0.06
N TYR A 72 -4.91 15.19 -0.57
CA TYR A 72 -3.75 14.88 -1.37
C TYR A 72 -4.08 14.37 -2.77
N LEU A 73 -5.20 13.63 -2.93
CA LEU A 73 -5.42 12.83 -4.13
C LEU A 73 -6.49 13.43 -5.06
N ARG A 74 -7.56 13.98 -4.53
CA ARG A 74 -8.76 14.38 -5.29
C ARG A 74 -8.49 15.31 -6.48
N ASP A 75 -7.63 16.30 -6.29
CA ASP A 75 -7.33 17.31 -7.30
C ASP A 75 -5.94 17.12 -7.93
N SER A 76 -5.37 15.91 -7.82
CA SER A 76 -4.06 15.55 -8.38
C SER A 76 -4.21 14.96 -9.79
N ASP A 77 -3.09 14.89 -10.50
CA ASP A 77 -2.93 14.16 -11.76
C ASP A 77 -2.31 12.78 -11.58
N PHE A 78 -2.32 12.26 -10.34
CA PHE A 78 -1.78 10.95 -10.02
C PHE A 78 -2.60 9.81 -10.63
N SER A 79 -1.94 8.68 -10.85
CA SER A 79 -2.63 7.44 -11.20
C SER A 79 -3.27 6.84 -9.94
N VAL A 80 -4.40 7.40 -9.53
CA VAL A 80 -5.24 6.96 -8.41
C VAL A 80 -6.70 7.04 -8.81
N PRO A 81 -7.62 6.30 -8.18
CA PRO A 81 -9.05 6.43 -8.47
C PRO A 81 -9.56 7.84 -8.22
N ALA A 82 -10.38 8.37 -9.14
CA ALA A 82 -11.08 9.64 -8.92
C ALA A 82 -12.00 9.53 -7.70
N TYR A 83 -12.06 10.58 -6.89
CA TYR A 83 -12.87 10.65 -5.68
C TYR A 83 -14.17 11.40 -5.95
N TYR A 84 -15.32 10.75 -5.76
CA TYR A 84 -16.63 11.34 -6.00
C TYR A 84 -17.30 11.90 -4.74
N GLY A 85 -16.87 11.47 -3.55
CA GLY A 85 -17.38 11.97 -2.29
C GLY A 85 -17.48 10.90 -1.20
N LYS A 86 -18.06 11.31 -0.07
CA LYS A 86 -18.25 10.46 1.09
C LYS A 86 -19.65 10.56 1.66
N TYR A 87 -20.02 9.58 2.46
CA TYR A 87 -21.18 9.57 3.33
C TYR A 87 -20.79 9.07 4.72
N GLU A 88 -21.24 9.76 5.74
CA GLU A 88 -20.94 9.42 7.15
C GLU A 88 -22.25 9.20 7.90
N GLU A 89 -22.37 8.09 8.61
CA GLU A 89 -23.50 7.76 9.48
C GLU A 89 -23.02 7.07 10.76
N GLY A 90 -23.05 7.77 11.87
CA GLY A 90 -22.46 7.31 13.11
C GLY A 90 -20.95 7.07 12.95
N GLU A 91 -20.54 5.85 13.23
CA GLU A 91 -19.12 5.42 13.05
C GLU A 91 -18.81 4.89 11.65
N ASN A 92 -19.81 4.74 10.80
CA ASN A 92 -19.63 4.21 9.45
C ASN A 92 -19.30 5.34 8.48
N ILE A 93 -18.19 5.19 7.80
CA ILE A 93 -17.74 6.12 6.77
C ILE A 93 -17.67 5.35 5.46
N TRP A 94 -18.24 5.93 4.41
CA TRP A 94 -18.27 5.38 3.06
C TRP A 94 -17.68 6.38 2.09
N ILE A 95 -16.88 5.90 1.15
CA ILE A 95 -16.40 6.70 0.01
C ILE A 95 -16.89 6.09 -1.29
N LEU A 96 -17.13 6.96 -2.26
CA LEU A 96 -17.40 6.58 -3.64
C LEU A 96 -16.22 7.05 -4.50
N ILE A 97 -15.58 6.10 -5.16
CA ILE A 97 -14.39 6.31 -5.98
C ILE A 97 -14.56 5.65 -7.35
N GLU A 98 -13.71 5.99 -8.29
CA GLU A 98 -13.65 5.36 -9.61
C GLU A 98 -13.35 3.85 -9.50
N ASN A 99 -14.03 3.04 -10.32
CA ASN A 99 -13.66 1.64 -10.52
C ASN A 99 -12.59 1.55 -11.61
N ILE A 100 -11.37 1.24 -11.23
CA ILE A 100 -10.28 1.03 -12.18
C ILE A 100 -10.39 -0.39 -12.74
N HIS A 101 -10.83 -0.51 -13.98
CA HIS A 101 -10.97 -1.79 -14.67
C HIS A 101 -9.60 -2.28 -15.16
N GLY A 102 -8.97 -3.16 -14.40
CA GLY A 102 -7.66 -3.71 -14.71
C GLY A 102 -7.34 -4.95 -13.89
N ASN A 103 -6.11 -5.40 -13.99
CA ASN A 103 -5.60 -6.51 -13.20
C ASN A 103 -4.66 -5.98 -12.14
N ASP A 104 -4.68 -6.59 -10.95
CA ASP A 104 -3.62 -6.39 -9.98
C ASP A 104 -2.27 -6.91 -10.53
N LEU A 105 -1.18 -6.64 -9.82
CA LEU A 105 0.16 -6.98 -10.31
C LEU A 105 0.63 -8.38 -9.88
N ARG A 106 -0.30 -9.33 -9.67
CA ARG A 106 0.05 -10.73 -9.35
C ARG A 106 0.90 -11.37 -10.45
N ASP A 107 0.60 -11.06 -11.70
CA ASP A 107 1.40 -11.46 -12.86
C ASP A 107 2.41 -10.35 -13.18
N MET A 108 3.42 -10.20 -12.33
CA MET A 108 4.43 -9.14 -12.46
C MET A 108 5.21 -9.26 -13.75
N THR A 109 5.20 -8.18 -14.53
CA THR A 109 6.04 -8.01 -15.71
C THR A 109 7.00 -6.85 -15.53
N ASP A 110 8.07 -6.80 -16.34
CA ASP A 110 9.00 -5.66 -16.32
C ASP A 110 8.30 -4.33 -16.62
N ALA A 111 7.34 -4.35 -17.54
CA ALA A 111 6.53 -3.17 -17.87
C ALA A 111 5.66 -2.74 -16.68
N ALA A 112 5.05 -3.68 -15.97
CA ALA A 112 4.27 -3.40 -14.76
C ALA A 112 5.15 -2.83 -13.63
N ALA A 113 6.34 -3.41 -13.40
CA ALA A 113 7.30 -2.91 -12.42
C ALA A 113 7.76 -1.47 -12.74
N LEU A 114 8.06 -1.18 -14.01
CA LEU A 114 8.42 0.18 -14.45
C LEU A 114 7.26 1.17 -14.28
N SER A 115 6.04 0.78 -14.64
CA SER A 115 4.87 1.64 -14.52
C SER A 115 4.49 1.89 -13.06
N ALA A 116 4.62 0.89 -12.18
CA ALA A 116 4.45 1.05 -10.73
C ALA A 116 5.47 2.03 -10.15
N ALA A 117 6.73 1.92 -10.58
CA ALA A 117 7.80 2.84 -10.18
C ALA A 117 7.52 4.28 -10.65
N ASP A 118 7.04 4.47 -11.89
CA ASP A 118 6.69 5.79 -12.43
C ASP A 118 5.54 6.42 -11.62
N SER A 119 4.49 5.66 -11.31
CA SER A 119 3.36 6.12 -10.51
C SER A 119 3.79 6.51 -9.09
N LEU A 120 4.60 5.67 -8.44
CA LEU A 120 5.12 5.96 -7.10
C LEU A 120 6.00 7.21 -7.10
N ALA A 121 6.96 7.31 -8.02
CA ALA A 121 7.86 8.46 -8.10
C ALA A 121 7.12 9.77 -8.39
N HIS A 122 6.06 9.75 -9.22
CA HIS A 122 5.22 10.91 -9.48
C HIS A 122 4.54 11.43 -8.20
N ILE A 123 3.96 10.52 -7.41
CA ILE A 123 3.37 10.86 -6.11
C ILE A 123 4.43 11.42 -5.15
N GLN A 124 5.59 10.76 -5.07
CA GLN A 124 6.67 11.16 -4.17
C GLN A 124 7.23 12.54 -4.52
N ASN A 125 7.46 12.85 -5.80
CA ASN A 125 7.94 14.15 -6.24
C ASN A 125 7.02 15.29 -5.84
N ALA A 126 5.71 15.09 -5.96
CA ALA A 126 4.72 16.11 -5.64
C ALA A 126 4.73 16.51 -4.15
N TYR A 127 5.13 15.60 -3.25
CA TYR A 127 5.10 15.83 -1.81
C TYR A 127 6.49 15.73 -1.14
N TRP A 128 7.56 15.67 -1.89
CA TRP A 128 8.91 15.54 -1.36
C TRP A 128 9.27 16.67 -0.38
N MET A 129 9.54 16.30 0.89
CA MET A 129 9.87 17.21 1.99
C MET A 129 8.84 18.34 2.20
N LYS A 130 7.62 18.21 1.71
CA LYS A 130 6.58 19.20 2.02
C LYS A 130 6.25 19.15 3.49
N LYS A 131 6.15 20.32 4.10
CA LYS A 131 5.73 20.46 5.50
C LYS A 131 4.27 20.05 5.65
N THR A 132 4.00 19.30 6.70
CA THR A 132 2.64 18.93 7.10
C THR A 132 2.50 19.11 8.61
N ASP A 133 1.30 19.45 9.04
CA ASP A 133 0.92 19.46 10.47
C ASP A 133 0.43 18.06 10.91
N GLU A 134 0.39 17.11 10.00
CA GLU A 134 -0.08 15.77 10.27
C GLU A 134 0.96 14.98 11.07
N ARG A 135 0.53 14.48 12.24
CA ARG A 135 1.31 13.56 13.04
C ARG A 135 0.94 12.13 12.67
N PHE A 136 1.96 11.34 12.39
CA PHE A 136 1.79 9.93 12.05
C PHE A 136 1.94 9.05 13.29
N ASP A 137 1.18 9.35 14.34
CA ASP A 137 1.31 8.70 15.65
C ASP A 137 1.13 7.19 15.55
N ILE A 138 0.16 6.71 14.75
CA ILE A 138 -0.07 5.27 14.56
C ILE A 138 1.14 4.57 13.93
N TYR A 139 1.79 5.18 12.94
CA TYR A 139 3.01 4.63 12.35
C TYR A 139 4.15 4.56 13.39
N ILE A 140 4.35 5.63 14.13
CA ILE A 140 5.36 5.71 15.19
C ILE A 140 5.10 4.66 16.28
N GLU A 141 3.85 4.48 16.69
CA GLU A 141 3.47 3.43 17.65
C GLU A 141 3.79 2.03 17.12
N ARG A 142 3.48 1.75 15.86
CA ARG A 142 3.77 0.45 15.22
C ARG A 142 5.26 0.13 15.20
N ILE A 143 6.10 1.05 14.72
CA ILE A 143 7.54 0.80 14.65
C ILE A 143 8.19 0.67 16.03
N ASN A 144 7.69 1.39 17.03
CA ASN A 144 8.16 1.23 18.42
C ASN A 144 7.69 -0.11 19.02
N LYS A 145 6.48 -0.58 18.72
CA LYS A 145 6.00 -1.90 19.12
C LYS A 145 6.89 -3.01 18.55
N ARG A 146 7.20 -2.95 17.26
CA ARG A 146 8.12 -3.85 16.57
C ARG A 146 9.50 -3.86 17.24
N TYR A 147 10.05 -2.68 17.51
CA TYR A 147 11.34 -2.58 18.23
C TYR A 147 11.27 -3.25 19.60
N ASN A 148 10.25 -2.99 20.39
CA ASN A 148 10.09 -3.59 21.72
C ASN A 148 10.04 -5.12 21.68
N TYR A 149 9.52 -5.69 20.58
CA TYR A 149 9.47 -7.13 20.38
C TYR A 149 10.87 -7.72 20.09
N ILE A 150 11.68 -7.06 19.26
CA ILE A 150 12.95 -7.60 18.77
C ILE A 150 14.20 -6.99 19.42
N LYS A 151 14.08 -6.05 20.36
CA LYS A 151 15.22 -5.30 20.95
C LYS A 151 16.26 -6.17 21.64
N ASP A 152 15.85 -7.34 22.12
CA ASP A 152 16.74 -8.29 22.81
C ASP A 152 17.43 -9.27 21.83
N GLU A 153 17.11 -9.20 20.51
CA GLU A 153 17.82 -9.87 19.44
C GLU A 153 19.09 -9.10 19.07
N PRO A 154 20.31 -9.61 19.34
CA PRO A 154 21.52 -8.78 19.31
C PRO A 154 21.80 -8.10 17.96
N VAL A 155 21.55 -8.80 16.84
CA VAL A 155 21.86 -8.29 15.48
C VAL A 155 20.68 -7.51 14.91
N ILE A 156 19.49 -8.11 14.96
CA ILE A 156 18.29 -7.49 14.40
C ILE A 156 17.92 -6.23 15.18
N GLY A 157 17.94 -6.30 16.53
CA GLY A 157 17.62 -5.17 17.40
C GLY A 157 18.56 -3.98 17.22
N GLU A 158 19.87 -4.23 17.03
CA GLU A 158 20.84 -3.18 16.81
C GLU A 158 20.67 -2.51 15.43
N ALA A 159 20.39 -3.30 14.38
CA ALA A 159 20.09 -2.77 13.07
C ALA A 159 18.75 -2.01 13.06
N TYR A 160 17.75 -2.48 13.79
CA TYR A 160 16.45 -1.81 13.87
C TYR A 160 16.52 -0.46 14.62
N LYS A 161 17.45 -0.29 15.55
CA LYS A 161 17.74 1.04 16.14
C LYS A 161 18.15 2.05 15.07
N LEU A 162 18.99 1.63 14.11
CA LEU A 162 19.39 2.50 13.00
C LEU A 162 18.19 2.89 12.12
N PHE A 163 17.25 1.97 11.92
CA PHE A 163 15.99 2.30 11.27
C PHE A 163 15.22 3.38 12.05
N LEU A 164 15.07 3.23 13.38
CA LEU A 164 14.38 4.22 14.21
C LEU A 164 15.08 5.58 14.21
N GLU A 165 16.40 5.61 14.34
CA GLU A 165 17.21 6.84 14.29
C GLU A 165 17.03 7.55 12.96
N ARG A 166 16.98 6.80 11.85
CA ARG A 166 16.82 7.33 10.51
C ARG A 166 15.46 8.00 10.28
N GLN A 167 14.40 7.61 11.02
CA GLN A 167 13.06 8.19 10.88
C GLN A 167 13.05 9.72 11.05
N SER A 168 13.91 10.26 11.90
CA SER A 168 13.97 11.70 12.17
C SER A 168 14.61 12.53 11.05
N THR A 169 15.36 11.89 10.15
CA THR A 169 16.15 12.57 9.10
C THR A 169 15.84 12.06 7.69
N CYS A 170 15.09 10.97 7.56
CA CYS A 170 14.67 10.46 6.26
C CYS A 170 13.74 11.45 5.58
N PRO A 171 13.93 11.76 4.29
CA PRO A 171 12.97 12.57 3.54
C PRO A 171 11.56 12.01 3.62
N LEU A 172 10.59 12.88 3.89
CA LEU A 172 9.17 12.52 3.95
C LEU A 172 8.50 12.85 2.62
N THR A 173 7.52 12.04 2.26
CA THR A 173 6.66 12.24 1.10
C THR A 173 5.28 11.65 1.34
N LEU A 174 4.34 11.84 0.40
CA LEU A 174 3.09 11.11 0.43
C LEU A 174 3.36 9.64 0.12
N SER A 175 2.94 8.78 1.02
CA SER A 175 3.06 7.32 0.96
C SER A 175 1.66 6.70 0.99
N ASN A 176 1.46 5.63 0.24
CA ASN A 176 0.26 4.81 0.32
C ASN A 176 0.18 4.04 1.64
N GLY A 177 1.34 3.66 2.21
CA GLY A 177 1.46 2.95 3.48
C GLY A 177 1.14 1.46 3.43
N ASP A 178 0.63 0.96 2.30
CA ASP A 178 0.39 -0.46 2.00
C ASP A 178 0.54 -0.74 0.50
N PHE A 179 1.56 -0.15 -0.12
CA PHE A 179 1.81 -0.27 -1.55
C PHE A 179 2.31 -1.67 -1.88
N MET A 180 1.38 -2.55 -2.15
CA MET A 180 1.61 -3.95 -2.54
C MET A 180 1.01 -4.21 -3.91
N GLU A 181 1.38 -5.32 -4.53
CA GLU A 181 0.97 -5.68 -5.89
C GLU A 181 -0.55 -5.81 -6.06
N PHE A 182 -1.27 -6.19 -5.02
CA PHE A 182 -2.74 -6.25 -5.04
C PHE A 182 -3.41 -4.88 -4.77
N ASN A 183 -2.66 -3.90 -4.26
CA ASN A 183 -3.08 -2.50 -4.11
C ASN A 183 -2.62 -1.64 -5.29
N ALA A 184 -2.22 -2.28 -6.38
CA ALA A 184 -1.76 -1.66 -7.62
C ALA A 184 -2.48 -2.30 -8.81
N ILE A 185 -3.24 -1.51 -9.56
CA ILE A 185 -4.05 -1.98 -10.69
C ILE A 185 -3.43 -1.50 -12.00
N SER A 186 -3.07 -2.43 -12.88
CA SER A 186 -2.63 -2.12 -14.24
C SER A 186 -3.82 -1.88 -15.15
N HIS A 187 -3.93 -0.68 -15.71
CA HIS A 187 -4.96 -0.27 -16.65
C HIS A 187 -4.35 0.63 -17.73
N ASN A 188 -4.51 0.28 -19.01
CA ASN A 188 -4.00 1.07 -20.15
C ASN A 188 -2.53 1.48 -20.01
N GLU A 189 -1.65 0.52 -19.71
CA GLU A 189 -0.20 0.70 -19.53
C GLU A 189 0.20 1.59 -18.33
N ARG A 190 -0.75 1.96 -17.48
CA ARG A 190 -0.50 2.70 -16.23
C ARG A 190 -0.84 1.85 -15.03
N VAL A 191 -0.09 2.02 -13.96
CA VAL A 191 -0.40 1.42 -12.66
C VAL A 191 -1.07 2.46 -11.78
N TYR A 192 -2.28 2.15 -11.36
CA TYR A 192 -3.07 2.94 -10.41
C TYR A 192 -2.87 2.42 -8.99
N VAL A 193 -2.59 3.33 -8.06
CA VAL A 193 -2.42 3.00 -6.65
C VAL A 193 -3.76 3.15 -5.94
N ILE A 194 -4.23 2.07 -5.32
CA ILE A 194 -5.52 2.00 -4.61
C ILE A 194 -5.31 1.76 -3.12
N ASP A 195 -6.38 1.78 -2.35
CA ASP A 195 -6.40 1.52 -0.90
C ASP A 195 -5.47 2.41 -0.07
N TRP A 196 -5.90 3.64 0.13
CA TRP A 196 -5.15 4.68 0.85
C TRP A 196 -5.44 4.71 2.37
N GLY A 197 -5.99 3.64 2.91
CA GLY A 197 -6.38 3.54 4.33
C GLY A 197 -5.21 3.66 5.31
N PHE A 198 -4.00 3.32 4.90
CA PHE A 198 -2.77 3.41 5.69
C PHE A 198 -1.88 4.59 5.28
N GLY A 199 -2.26 5.34 4.26
CA GLY A 199 -1.47 6.40 3.65
C GLY A 199 -1.29 7.64 4.51
N GLY A 200 -0.35 8.50 4.09
CA GLY A 200 -0.04 9.79 4.71
C GLY A 200 1.40 10.23 4.41
N ILE A 201 1.85 11.30 5.09
CA ILE A 201 3.21 11.81 4.93
C ILE A 201 4.18 10.99 5.77
N MET A 202 4.98 10.14 5.11
CA MET A 202 5.89 9.17 5.72
C MET A 202 7.24 9.14 5.01
N PRO A 203 8.27 8.45 5.56
CA PRO A 203 9.54 8.22 4.87
C PRO A 203 9.34 7.60 3.49
N TYR A 204 10.00 8.18 2.49
CA TYR A 204 9.85 7.79 1.08
C TYR A 204 10.19 6.32 0.80
N SER A 205 11.05 5.72 1.60
CA SER A 205 11.52 4.35 1.41
C SER A 205 10.49 3.28 1.80
N LEU A 206 9.42 3.64 2.53
CA LEU A 206 8.46 2.66 3.04
C LEU A 206 7.66 1.97 1.94
N ASP A 207 7.06 2.73 1.01
CA ASP A 207 6.32 2.13 -0.11
C ASP A 207 7.22 1.32 -1.04
N ILE A 208 8.48 1.77 -1.23
CA ILE A 208 9.46 1.01 -2.02
C ILE A 208 9.74 -0.34 -1.36
N ALA A 209 9.96 -0.33 -0.05
CA ALA A 209 10.21 -1.55 0.72
C ALA A 209 8.99 -2.48 0.74
N ARG A 210 7.80 -1.93 0.97
CA ARG A 210 6.55 -2.69 1.00
C ARG A 210 6.30 -3.43 -0.31
N PHE A 211 6.60 -2.79 -1.44
CA PHE A 211 6.41 -3.37 -2.77
C PHE A 211 7.37 -4.53 -3.08
N ILE A 212 8.56 -4.59 -2.46
CA ILE A 212 9.59 -5.58 -2.81
C ILE A 212 9.84 -6.63 -1.73
N ALA A 213 9.39 -6.43 -0.50
CA ALA A 213 9.84 -7.25 0.63
C ALA A 213 9.18 -8.63 0.69
N HIS A 214 7.90 -8.72 0.33
CA HIS A 214 7.08 -9.91 0.62
C HIS A 214 6.95 -10.88 -0.56
N ALA A 215 7.36 -10.47 -1.76
CA ALA A 215 7.30 -11.28 -2.97
C ALA A 215 8.70 -11.63 -3.45
N THR A 216 9.15 -12.85 -3.20
CA THR A 216 10.48 -13.34 -3.57
C THR A 216 10.38 -14.64 -4.35
N ILE A 217 11.47 -15.05 -5.02
CA ILE A 217 11.47 -16.26 -5.85
C ILE A 217 11.33 -17.55 -5.00
N ASP A 218 11.81 -17.53 -3.77
CA ASP A 218 11.78 -18.65 -2.85
C ASP A 218 10.55 -18.64 -1.93
N ARG A 219 9.87 -17.50 -1.82
CA ARG A 219 8.65 -17.35 -1.05
C ARG A 219 7.78 -16.22 -1.58
N ALA A 220 6.48 -16.46 -1.67
CA ALA A 220 5.45 -15.44 -1.80
C ALA A 220 4.49 -15.56 -0.62
N THR A 221 4.48 -14.59 0.28
CA THR A 221 3.54 -14.52 1.41
C THR A 221 2.11 -14.36 0.88
N PHE A 222 1.96 -13.62 -0.20
CA PHE A 222 0.73 -13.42 -0.94
C PHE A 222 0.82 -14.13 -2.31
N PRO A 223 -0.27 -14.30 -3.05
CA PRO A 223 -0.26 -15.02 -4.33
C PRO A 223 0.38 -14.21 -5.49
N PHE A 224 1.52 -13.59 -5.25
CA PHE A 224 2.34 -12.89 -6.23
C PHE A 224 3.82 -12.94 -5.83
N TYR A 225 4.71 -12.71 -6.78
CA TYR A 225 6.15 -12.56 -6.51
C TYR A 225 6.85 -11.75 -7.60
N MET A 226 8.02 -11.19 -7.24
CA MET A 226 8.92 -10.49 -8.15
C MET A 226 10.27 -11.20 -8.20
N SER A 227 10.89 -11.25 -9.39
CA SER A 227 12.29 -11.66 -9.51
C SER A 227 13.21 -10.55 -8.96
N ASP A 228 14.44 -10.93 -8.63
CA ASP A 228 15.45 -9.95 -8.18
C ASP A 228 15.77 -8.92 -9.26
N GLU A 229 15.68 -9.28 -10.53
CA GLU A 229 15.83 -8.38 -11.68
C GLU A 229 14.70 -7.35 -11.71
N GLN A 230 13.45 -7.78 -11.50
CA GLN A 230 12.30 -6.88 -11.45
C GLN A 230 12.36 -5.94 -10.25
N LYS A 231 12.80 -6.43 -9.08
CA LYS A 231 13.04 -5.56 -7.90
C LYS A 231 14.10 -4.49 -8.19
N LYS A 232 15.22 -4.86 -8.79
CA LYS A 232 16.28 -3.92 -9.20
C LYS A 232 15.75 -2.91 -10.22
N LEU A 233 14.95 -3.38 -11.20
CA LEU A 233 14.35 -2.54 -12.21
C LEU A 233 13.44 -1.49 -11.58
N PHE A 234 12.54 -1.91 -10.67
CA PHE A 234 11.66 -1.03 -9.92
C PHE A 234 12.43 -0.01 -9.08
N ILE A 235 13.37 -0.47 -8.24
CA ILE A 235 14.17 0.40 -7.36
C ILE A 235 14.93 1.47 -8.17
N ASN A 236 15.62 1.05 -9.23
CA ASN A 236 16.39 1.98 -10.08
C ASN A 236 15.47 2.96 -10.80
N ARG A 237 14.31 2.50 -11.30
CA ARG A 237 13.35 3.37 -11.98
C ARG A 237 12.78 4.43 -11.05
N VAL A 238 12.41 4.08 -9.81
CA VAL A 238 11.99 5.08 -8.80
C VAL A 238 13.10 6.11 -8.61
N TYR A 239 14.34 5.66 -8.37
CA TYR A 239 15.47 6.57 -8.18
C TYR A 239 15.68 7.52 -9.37
N ASP A 240 15.65 6.99 -10.59
CA ASP A 240 15.84 7.78 -11.81
C ASP A 240 14.78 8.86 -11.99
N LYS A 241 13.53 8.57 -11.56
CA LYS A 241 12.38 9.45 -11.69
C LYS A 241 12.22 10.46 -10.56
N LEU A 242 12.89 10.26 -9.42
CA LEU A 242 12.89 11.27 -8.36
C LEU A 242 13.61 12.53 -8.85
N GLU A 243 12.95 13.69 -8.73
CA GLU A 243 13.51 15.02 -9.07
C GLU A 243 14.51 15.49 -8.02
N THR A 244 14.15 15.32 -6.75
CA THR A 244 15.04 15.52 -5.60
C THR A 244 15.29 14.18 -4.95
N LYS A 245 16.55 13.81 -4.79
CA LYS A 245 16.92 12.48 -4.31
C LYS A 245 18.18 12.51 -3.45
N PRO A 246 18.31 11.60 -2.47
CA PRO A 246 19.55 11.40 -1.74
C PRO A 246 20.63 10.82 -2.67
N GLU A 247 21.88 10.81 -2.19
CA GLU A 247 22.93 10.02 -2.84
C GLU A 247 22.47 8.55 -2.97
N PHE A 248 22.85 7.89 -4.09
CA PHE A 248 22.34 6.53 -4.39
C PHE A 248 22.67 5.52 -3.29
N SER A 249 23.84 5.62 -2.67
CA SER A 249 24.21 4.75 -1.53
C SER A 249 23.29 4.95 -0.33
N GLN A 250 22.90 6.20 -0.03
CA GLN A 250 21.94 6.51 1.03
C GLN A 250 20.53 6.02 0.68
N TYR A 251 20.13 6.17 -0.59
CA TYR A 251 18.85 5.66 -1.09
C TYR A 251 18.71 4.14 -0.88
N ILE A 252 19.73 3.38 -1.29
CA ILE A 252 19.74 1.93 -1.09
C ILE A 252 19.78 1.57 0.39
N TYR A 253 20.53 2.32 1.20
CA TYR A 253 20.58 2.10 2.66
C TYR A 253 19.21 2.34 3.31
N ASP A 254 18.50 3.42 2.96
CA ASP A 254 17.15 3.71 3.45
C ASP A 254 16.15 2.62 3.07
N ILE A 255 16.24 2.07 1.85
CA ILE A 255 15.40 0.93 1.43
C ILE A 255 15.72 -0.31 2.26
N LYS A 256 17.00 -0.64 2.50
CA LYS A 256 17.38 -1.81 3.33
C LYS A 256 16.82 -1.69 4.74
N LEU A 257 16.89 -0.51 5.35
CA LEU A 257 16.31 -0.24 6.66
C LEU A 257 14.79 -0.44 6.66
N ALA A 258 14.12 0.05 5.62
CA ALA A 258 12.67 -0.10 5.47
C ALA A 258 12.26 -1.56 5.21
N VAL A 259 13.02 -2.33 4.40
CA VAL A 259 12.79 -3.77 4.20
C VAL A 259 12.98 -4.55 5.51
N LEU A 260 13.97 -4.17 6.34
CA LEU A 260 14.12 -4.77 7.66
C LEU A 260 12.86 -4.54 8.52
N ASN A 261 12.29 -3.33 8.48
CA ASN A 261 11.03 -3.04 9.16
C ASN A 261 9.87 -3.92 8.67
N GLU A 262 9.77 -4.17 7.35
CA GLU A 262 8.76 -5.08 6.79
C GLU A 262 8.92 -6.53 7.31
N TYR A 263 10.15 -7.04 7.35
CA TYR A 263 10.39 -8.40 7.89
C TYR A 263 10.05 -8.48 9.38
N VAL A 264 10.44 -7.47 10.16
CA VAL A 264 10.13 -7.42 11.60
C VAL A 264 8.62 -7.31 11.86
N GLU A 265 7.84 -6.74 10.95
CA GLU A 265 6.37 -6.71 11.05
C GLU A 265 5.79 -8.12 11.13
N PHE A 266 6.21 -9.03 10.25
CA PHE A 266 5.71 -10.41 10.21
C PHE A 266 6.25 -11.26 11.38
N ILE A 267 7.46 -10.98 11.83
CA ILE A 267 8.01 -11.62 13.05
C ILE A 267 7.20 -11.19 14.28
N GLU A 268 6.90 -9.90 14.43
CA GLU A 268 6.13 -9.34 15.56
C GLU A 268 4.66 -9.78 15.53
N ALA A 269 4.08 -9.96 14.35
CA ALA A 269 2.73 -10.47 14.17
C ALA A 269 2.60 -11.99 14.39
N GLU A 270 3.73 -12.69 14.65
CA GLU A 270 3.79 -14.14 14.77
C GLU A 270 3.29 -14.88 13.49
N GLU A 271 3.52 -14.29 12.33
CA GLU A 271 3.20 -14.85 11.01
C GLU A 271 4.44 -15.41 10.29
N ASP A 272 5.39 -15.96 11.06
CA ASP A 272 6.69 -16.47 10.58
C ASP A 272 6.97 -17.89 11.10
N ASP A 273 6.01 -18.79 10.92
CA ASP A 273 6.08 -20.18 11.43
C ASP A 273 7.32 -20.95 10.93
N ASP A 274 7.75 -20.71 9.69
CA ASP A 274 8.92 -21.32 9.06
C ASP A 274 10.22 -20.53 9.27
N LYS A 275 10.18 -19.43 10.01
CA LYS A 275 11.29 -18.51 10.30
C LYS A 275 11.96 -17.87 9.09
N TRP A 276 11.28 -17.82 7.97
CA TRP A 276 11.80 -17.21 6.75
C TRP A 276 12.10 -15.72 6.95
N TYR A 277 11.16 -14.97 7.54
CA TYR A 277 11.35 -13.55 7.84
C TYR A 277 12.46 -13.31 8.84
N TYR A 278 12.55 -14.14 9.88
CA TYR A 278 13.62 -14.04 10.88
C TYR A 278 15.02 -14.26 10.26
N GLU A 279 15.19 -15.29 9.44
CA GLU A 279 16.47 -15.58 8.79
C GLU A 279 16.89 -14.48 7.81
N HIS A 280 15.93 -13.94 7.04
CA HIS A 280 16.18 -12.83 6.11
C HIS A 280 16.43 -11.51 6.84
N ALA A 281 15.71 -11.23 7.94
CA ALA A 281 15.97 -10.08 8.80
C ALA A 281 17.37 -10.15 9.42
N LEU A 282 17.78 -11.32 9.90
CA LEU A 282 19.13 -11.53 10.49
C LEU A 282 20.23 -11.27 9.46
N LYS A 283 20.09 -11.82 8.26
CA LYS A 283 21.03 -11.61 7.15
C LYS A 283 21.10 -10.12 6.77
N LEU A 284 19.95 -9.49 6.54
CA LEU A 284 19.87 -8.09 6.17
C LEU A 284 20.41 -7.15 7.25
N ALA A 285 20.13 -7.46 8.52
CA ALA A 285 20.67 -6.72 9.66
C ALA A 285 22.20 -6.79 9.71
N GLY A 286 22.79 -7.96 9.44
CA GLY A 286 24.24 -8.13 9.31
C GLY A 286 24.84 -7.26 8.20
N GLU A 287 24.18 -7.19 7.04
CA GLU A 287 24.58 -6.30 5.94
C GLU A 287 24.51 -4.82 6.35
N ILE A 288 23.40 -4.39 6.98
CA ILE A 288 23.22 -3.01 7.46
C ILE A 288 24.34 -2.60 8.42
N LEU A 289 24.67 -3.46 9.38
CA LEU A 289 25.70 -3.19 10.38
C LEU A 289 27.13 -3.21 9.80
N SER A 290 27.37 -3.90 8.69
CA SER A 290 28.68 -3.97 8.03
C SER A 290 29.04 -2.72 7.24
N VAL A 291 28.10 -1.82 6.97
CA VAL A 291 28.31 -0.56 6.20
C VAL A 291 28.76 0.59 7.12
N LYS A 292 28.79 0.37 8.45
CA LYS A 292 29.38 1.30 9.41
C LYS A 292 30.93 1.16 9.38
#